data_97ab66be9124d3bd28281cc045f138ad
#
_entry.id   97ab66be9124d3bd28281cc045f138ad
#
_cell.length_a   1.000
_cell.length_b   1.000
_cell.length_c   1.000
_cell.angle_alpha   90.00
_cell.angle_beta   90.00
_cell.angle_gamma   90.00
#
_symmetry.space_group_name_H-M   'P 1'
#
loop_
_entity.id
_entity.type
_entity.pdbx_description
1 polymer ?
#
loop_
_entity_poly.entity_id
_entity_poly.type
_entity_poly.pdbx_seq_one_letter_code
_entity_poly.pdbx_strand_id
1 'polypeptide(L)'
;MKLRLCVSALSLMTIAAIAGCRKHAESPKPDPFLSAYDTELDWTDAQKMIPLSYQQSQGKRIFYQQCVWCHADATPAGPSNRSNLTPVPPLLNDGATLNAESDAFMQNIITLGGSALGKSAMMPPYGKMLSTEEIRSVIAFTRAVAQPPYQPPGRPASQYSAK
;
A
#
# COMPACT_ATOMS: atom_id res chain seq x y z
N MET A 1 -61.82 -29.01 -18.67
CA MET A 1 -60.45 -29.25 -19.21
C MET A 1 -59.88 -27.93 -19.80
N LYS A 2 -59.99 -26.76 -19.08
CA LYS A 2 -59.51 -25.44 -19.53
C LYS A 2 -58.70 -24.65 -18.45
N LEU A 3 -58.34 -25.32 -17.32
CA LEU A 3 -57.68 -24.62 -16.23
C LEU A 3 -56.17 -24.95 -16.10
N ARG A 4 -55.60 -25.84 -16.93
CA ARG A 4 -54.20 -26.25 -16.88
C ARG A 4 -53.26 -25.52 -17.83
N LEU A 5 -53.76 -24.68 -18.76
CA LEU A 5 -52.92 -23.96 -19.73
C LEU A 5 -52.47 -22.56 -19.25
N CYS A 6 -53.10 -21.97 -18.24
CA CYS A 6 -52.71 -20.63 -17.77
C CYS A 6 -51.55 -20.60 -16.78
N VAL A 7 -51.23 -21.72 -16.14
CA VAL A 7 -50.15 -21.75 -15.11
C VAL A 7 -48.74 -21.87 -15.75
N SER A 8 -48.67 -22.46 -16.97
CA SER A 8 -47.37 -22.67 -17.64
C SER A 8 -46.82 -21.41 -18.34
N ALA A 9 -47.69 -20.42 -18.64
CA ALA A 9 -47.25 -19.18 -19.29
C ALA A 9 -46.68 -18.13 -18.30
N LEU A 10 -47.08 -18.22 -17.02
CA LEU A 10 -46.58 -17.27 -16.00
C LEU A 10 -45.21 -17.63 -15.44
N SER A 11 -44.79 -18.90 -15.50
CA SER A 11 -43.49 -19.36 -14.99
C SER A 11 -42.31 -19.07 -15.93
N LEU A 12 -42.54 -18.83 -17.23
CA LEU A 12 -41.47 -18.50 -18.18
C LEU A 12 -41.09 -17.01 -18.18
N MET A 13 -41.97 -16.13 -17.68
CA MET A 13 -41.71 -14.67 -17.68
C MET A 13 -40.90 -14.17 -16.52
N THR A 14 -40.74 -14.97 -15.46
CA THR A 14 -39.98 -14.56 -14.25
C THR A 14 -38.49 -14.88 -14.31
N ILE A 15 -38.02 -15.68 -15.26
CA ILE A 15 -36.57 -16.05 -15.36
C ILE A 15 -35.77 -15.05 -16.21
N ALA A 16 -36.44 -14.23 -17.04
CA ALA A 16 -35.76 -13.27 -17.91
C ALA A 16 -35.34 -11.95 -17.21
N ALA A 17 -35.79 -11.70 -15.97
CA ALA A 17 -35.54 -10.43 -15.28
C ALA A 17 -34.25 -10.38 -14.42
N ILE A 18 -33.52 -11.50 -14.28
CA ILE A 18 -32.33 -11.57 -13.40
C ILE A 18 -30.99 -11.45 -14.17
N ALA A 19 -31.04 -11.39 -15.51
CA ALA A 19 -29.83 -11.33 -16.34
C ALA A 19 -29.32 -9.92 -16.66
N GLY A 20 -29.91 -8.88 -16.08
CA GLY A 20 -29.56 -7.50 -16.41
C GLY A 20 -29.15 -6.70 -15.20
N CYS A 21 -27.90 -6.66 -14.86
CA CYS A 21 -27.11 -5.58 -14.26
C CYS A 21 -25.88 -6.12 -13.51
N ARG A 22 -25.03 -6.87 -14.21
CA ARG A 22 -23.61 -6.78 -13.86
C ARG A 22 -23.13 -5.45 -14.45
N LYS A 23 -23.30 -4.36 -13.72
CA LYS A 23 -22.46 -3.20 -13.94
C LYS A 23 -21.03 -3.68 -13.77
N HIS A 24 -20.27 -3.76 -14.85
CA HIS A 24 -18.82 -3.77 -14.75
C HIS A 24 -18.49 -2.59 -13.84
N ALA A 25 -17.90 -2.87 -12.69
CA ALA A 25 -17.27 -1.83 -11.90
C ALA A 25 -16.17 -1.27 -12.82
N GLU A 26 -16.46 -0.15 -13.47
CA GLU A 26 -15.49 0.62 -14.21
C GLU A 26 -14.37 0.92 -13.22
N SER A 27 -13.13 0.50 -13.55
CA SER A 27 -11.98 0.83 -12.73
C SER A 27 -12.01 2.33 -12.45
N PRO A 28 -11.86 2.76 -11.18
CA PRO A 28 -11.91 4.18 -10.86
C PRO A 28 -10.97 4.94 -11.80
N LYS A 29 -11.49 5.94 -12.53
CA LYS A 29 -10.63 6.81 -13.34
C LYS A 29 -9.61 7.42 -12.40
N PRO A 30 -8.32 7.46 -12.78
CA PRO A 30 -7.30 8.12 -11.98
C PRO A 30 -7.77 9.54 -11.66
N ASP A 31 -7.81 9.87 -10.37
CA ASP A 31 -8.11 11.22 -9.93
C ASP A 31 -6.99 12.15 -10.44
N PRO A 32 -7.32 13.21 -11.23
CA PRO A 32 -6.31 14.14 -11.74
C PRO A 32 -5.49 14.79 -10.61
N PHE A 33 -6.06 14.92 -9.41
CA PHE A 33 -5.36 15.44 -8.24
C PHE A 33 -4.39 14.44 -7.61
N LEU A 34 -4.49 13.13 -7.95
CA LEU A 34 -3.53 12.12 -7.50
C LEU A 34 -2.29 12.04 -8.39
N SER A 35 -2.28 12.68 -9.56
CA SER A 35 -1.11 12.66 -10.46
C SER A 35 0.16 13.24 -9.81
N ALA A 36 0.00 14.18 -8.86
CA ALA A 36 1.11 14.71 -8.07
C ALA A 36 1.77 13.68 -7.13
N TYR A 37 1.12 12.53 -6.91
CA TYR A 37 1.60 11.44 -6.05
C TYR A 37 2.10 10.22 -6.83
N ASP A 38 2.09 10.28 -8.16
CA ASP A 38 2.53 9.17 -9.02
C ASP A 38 4.05 9.04 -9.10
N THR A 39 4.77 9.93 -8.44
CA THR A 39 6.23 9.91 -8.36
C THR A 39 6.71 10.22 -6.94
N GLU A 40 7.90 9.73 -6.58
CA GLU A 40 8.64 10.11 -5.39
C GLU A 40 10.05 10.52 -5.78
N LEU A 41 10.62 11.50 -5.09
CA LEU A 41 12.03 11.81 -5.22
C LEU A 41 12.86 10.64 -4.69
N ASP A 42 13.91 10.25 -5.40
CA ASP A 42 14.88 9.31 -4.83
C ASP A 42 15.62 10.01 -3.67
N TRP A 43 15.52 9.45 -2.47
CA TRP A 43 16.08 10.09 -1.27
C TRP A 43 17.61 10.03 -1.22
N THR A 44 18.23 9.30 -2.14
CA THR A 44 19.69 9.20 -2.29
C THR A 44 20.22 9.94 -3.52
N ASP A 45 19.33 10.27 -4.47
CA ASP A 45 19.67 10.97 -5.72
C ASP A 45 18.58 12.01 -6.06
N ALA A 46 18.84 13.27 -5.70
CA ALA A 46 17.92 14.37 -5.92
C ALA A 46 17.62 14.69 -7.42
N GLN A 47 18.31 14.06 -8.36
CA GLN A 47 18.09 14.19 -9.79
C GLN A 47 17.13 13.14 -10.34
N LYS A 48 16.75 12.15 -9.51
CA LYS A 48 16.00 11.00 -9.94
C LYS A 48 14.61 10.97 -9.30
N MET A 49 13.60 10.68 -10.13
CA MET A 49 12.22 10.46 -9.70
C MET A 49 11.88 8.97 -9.81
N ILE A 50 11.24 8.43 -8.78
CA ILE A 50 10.75 7.05 -8.71
C ILE A 50 9.28 7.08 -9.14
N PRO A 51 8.89 6.42 -10.26
CA PRO A 51 7.48 6.29 -10.62
C PRO A 51 6.78 5.37 -9.63
N LEU A 52 5.58 5.76 -9.18
CA LEU A 52 4.78 5.00 -8.23
C LEU A 52 3.53 4.44 -8.89
N SER A 53 3.17 3.21 -8.55
CA SER A 53 1.84 2.67 -8.83
C SER A 53 0.79 3.34 -7.95
N TYR A 54 -0.49 3.19 -8.28
CA TYR A 54 -1.59 3.72 -7.46
C TYR A 54 -1.50 3.28 -6.00
N GLN A 55 -1.25 1.99 -5.74
CA GLN A 55 -1.08 1.48 -4.38
C GLN A 55 0.10 2.13 -3.65
N GLN A 56 1.23 2.28 -4.32
CA GLN A 56 2.42 2.94 -3.76
C GLN A 56 2.15 4.42 -3.46
N SER A 57 1.40 5.10 -4.32
CA SER A 57 0.99 6.49 -4.09
C SER A 57 0.08 6.65 -2.87
N GLN A 58 -0.85 5.70 -2.63
CA GLN A 58 -1.64 5.68 -1.39
C GLN A 58 -0.73 5.47 -0.18
N GLY A 59 0.24 4.55 -0.26
CA GLY A 59 1.22 4.31 0.79
C GLY A 59 2.08 5.54 1.09
N LYS A 60 2.52 6.27 0.06
CA LYS A 60 3.23 7.54 0.17
C LYS A 60 2.43 8.56 1.01
N ARG A 61 1.14 8.73 0.71
CA ARG A 61 0.27 9.67 1.46
C ARG A 61 0.22 9.32 2.94
N ILE A 62 0.02 8.03 3.26
CA ILE A 62 -0.04 7.56 4.65
C ILE A 62 1.32 7.75 5.33
N PHE A 63 2.42 7.44 4.63
CA PHE A 63 3.77 7.62 5.15
C PHE A 63 4.01 9.07 5.59
N TYR A 64 3.71 10.04 4.74
CA TYR A 64 3.92 11.46 5.07
C TYR A 64 2.98 11.98 6.16
N GLN A 65 1.85 11.32 6.41
CA GLN A 65 0.93 11.68 7.48
C GLN A 65 1.27 11.04 8.83
N GLN A 66 1.80 9.80 8.83
CA GLN A 66 1.85 8.98 10.04
C GLN A 66 3.26 8.49 10.39
N CYS A 67 4.18 8.38 9.43
CA CYS A 67 5.42 7.62 9.59
C CYS A 67 6.69 8.48 9.50
N VAL A 68 6.63 9.56 8.72
CA VAL A 68 7.76 10.39 8.33
C VAL A 68 8.52 10.96 9.52
N TRP A 69 7.84 11.32 10.62
CA TRP A 69 8.45 11.89 11.82
C TRP A 69 9.47 10.98 12.49
N CYS A 70 9.31 9.67 12.35
CA CYS A 70 10.19 8.68 12.98
C CYS A 70 11.00 7.89 11.96
N HIS A 71 10.62 7.88 10.69
CA HIS A 71 11.21 7.02 9.67
C HIS A 71 11.84 7.77 8.48
N ALA A 72 12.05 9.07 8.61
CA ALA A 72 12.85 9.88 7.68
C ALA A 72 13.80 10.80 8.45
N ASP A 73 14.83 11.33 7.79
CA ASP A 73 15.74 12.30 8.41
C ASP A 73 15.19 13.72 8.39
N ALA A 74 14.25 14.00 7.45
CA ALA A 74 13.54 15.27 7.36
C ALA A 74 12.10 15.06 6.91
N THR A 75 11.26 16.06 7.16
CA THR A 75 9.87 16.14 6.73
C THR A 75 9.68 17.39 5.86
N PRO A 76 8.58 17.51 5.11
CA PRO A 76 8.25 18.76 4.41
C PRO A 76 8.17 19.99 5.35
N ALA A 77 7.92 19.76 6.65
CA ALA A 77 7.85 20.82 7.66
C ALA A 77 9.20 21.09 8.36
N GLY A 78 10.26 20.33 8.06
CA GLY A 78 11.58 20.47 8.67
C GLY A 78 12.17 19.14 9.15
N PRO A 79 13.18 19.17 10.03
CA PRO A 79 13.82 17.99 10.57
C PRO A 79 12.82 17.05 11.26
N SER A 80 13.03 15.74 11.10
CA SER A 80 12.24 14.73 11.82
C SER A 80 12.69 14.58 13.28
N ASN A 81 11.98 13.73 14.03
CA ASN A 81 12.36 13.37 15.40
C ASN A 81 13.19 12.08 15.49
N ARG A 82 13.57 11.49 14.35
CA ARG A 82 14.20 10.17 14.27
C ARG A 82 15.43 10.04 15.14
N SER A 83 16.35 11.00 15.08
CA SER A 83 17.62 10.99 15.83
C SER A 83 17.45 11.07 17.33
N ASN A 84 16.30 11.52 17.83
CA ASN A 84 15.99 11.62 19.26
C ASN A 84 15.36 10.35 19.84
N LEU A 85 15.09 9.33 19.00
CA LEU A 85 14.47 8.07 19.43
C LEU A 85 15.52 7.02 19.78
N THR A 86 15.23 6.22 20.80
CA THR A 86 16.08 5.11 21.22
C THR A 86 15.25 3.82 21.33
N PRO A 87 15.58 2.75 20.57
CA PRO A 87 16.57 2.74 19.49
C PRO A 87 16.16 3.63 18.31
N VAL A 88 17.13 4.11 17.55
CA VAL A 88 16.84 4.90 16.33
C VAL A 88 16.12 4.00 15.33
N PRO A 89 14.92 4.39 14.84
CA PRO A 89 14.20 3.58 13.87
C PRO A 89 14.89 3.58 12.50
N PRO A 90 14.74 2.51 11.69
CA PRO A 90 15.28 2.50 10.34
C PRO A 90 14.62 3.58 9.48
N LEU A 91 15.37 4.12 8.50
CA LEU A 91 14.77 4.91 7.42
C LEU A 91 13.87 4.01 6.55
N LEU A 92 12.75 4.53 6.05
CA LEU A 92 11.87 3.73 5.20
C LEU A 92 12.49 3.38 3.83
N ASN A 93 13.50 4.11 3.39
CA ASN A 93 14.29 3.75 2.21
C ASN A 93 15.52 2.87 2.50
N ASP A 94 15.80 2.54 3.75
CA ASP A 94 16.90 1.63 4.11
C ASP A 94 16.61 0.20 3.66
N GLY A 95 16.87 -0.06 2.37
CA GLY A 95 16.71 -1.38 1.77
C GLY A 95 17.68 -2.42 2.33
N ALA A 96 18.85 -2.01 2.84
CA ALA A 96 19.77 -2.95 3.45
C ALA A 96 19.15 -3.62 4.68
N THR A 97 18.41 -2.87 5.48
CA THR A 97 17.70 -3.39 6.66
C THR A 97 16.32 -3.96 6.29
N LEU A 98 15.50 -3.19 5.56
CA LEU A 98 14.08 -3.51 5.41
C LEU A 98 13.80 -4.58 4.36
N ASN A 99 14.68 -4.78 3.36
CA ASN A 99 14.49 -5.83 2.37
C ASN A 99 14.68 -7.25 2.94
N ALA A 100 15.36 -7.38 4.09
CA ALA A 100 15.48 -8.65 4.79
C ALA A 100 14.19 -9.05 5.53
N GLU A 101 13.32 -8.08 5.83
CA GLU A 101 12.07 -8.31 6.52
C GLU A 101 10.97 -8.75 5.54
N SER A 102 10.15 -9.72 5.94
CA SER A 102 9.01 -10.14 5.12
C SER A 102 7.88 -9.11 5.15
N ASP A 103 7.05 -9.07 4.10
CA ASP A 103 5.85 -8.22 4.10
C ASP A 103 4.88 -8.58 5.23
N ALA A 104 4.82 -9.87 5.62
CA ALA A 104 4.04 -10.31 6.77
C ALA A 104 4.56 -9.72 8.09
N PHE A 105 5.89 -9.69 8.29
CA PHE A 105 6.49 -9.04 9.44
C PHE A 105 6.20 -7.53 9.44
N MET A 106 6.39 -6.87 8.31
CA MET A 106 6.10 -5.43 8.17
C MET A 106 4.63 -5.12 8.44
N GLN A 107 3.71 -5.96 7.94
CA GLN A 107 2.28 -5.82 8.21
C GLN A 107 1.99 -5.97 9.71
N ASN A 108 2.58 -6.97 10.36
CA ASN A 108 2.36 -7.20 11.79
C ASN A 108 2.90 -6.06 12.65
N ILE A 109 4.12 -5.56 12.39
CA ILE A 109 4.70 -4.48 13.19
C ILE A 109 3.94 -3.17 13.03
N ILE A 110 3.43 -2.86 11.85
CA ILE A 110 2.57 -1.68 11.63
C ILE A 110 1.22 -1.88 12.33
N THR A 111 0.62 -3.07 12.23
CA THR A 111 -0.70 -3.36 12.82
C THR A 111 -0.66 -3.36 14.34
N LEU A 112 0.32 -4.04 14.94
CA LEU A 112 0.36 -4.36 16.36
C LEU A 112 1.29 -3.44 17.17
N GLY A 113 2.14 -2.67 16.49
CA GLY A 113 3.17 -1.85 17.11
C GLY A 113 4.42 -2.63 17.49
N GLY A 114 5.49 -1.91 17.79
CA GLY A 114 6.80 -2.50 18.05
C GLY A 114 6.84 -3.41 19.29
N SER A 115 6.16 -3.02 20.36
CA SER A 115 6.13 -3.81 21.60
C SER A 115 5.62 -5.23 21.42
N ALA A 116 4.62 -5.42 20.57
CA ALA A 116 4.02 -6.74 20.34
C ALA A 116 4.98 -7.72 19.64
N LEU A 117 6.02 -7.20 18.99
CA LEU A 117 7.05 -8.00 18.29
C LEU A 117 8.42 -7.91 18.96
N GLY A 118 8.50 -7.50 20.22
CA GLY A 118 9.76 -7.38 20.95
C GLY A 118 10.67 -6.25 20.42
N LYS A 119 10.09 -5.25 19.74
CA LYS A 119 10.78 -4.04 19.27
C LYS A 119 10.42 -2.83 20.14
N SER A 120 10.80 -1.64 19.73
CA SER A 120 10.56 -0.43 20.51
C SER A 120 9.07 -0.12 20.70
N ALA A 121 8.68 0.22 21.93
CA ALA A 121 7.35 0.73 22.27
C ALA A 121 7.04 2.10 21.63
N MET A 122 8.06 2.80 21.12
CA MET A 122 7.89 4.07 20.41
C MET A 122 7.23 3.89 19.03
N MET A 123 7.23 2.67 18.48
CA MET A 123 6.44 2.33 17.29
C MET A 123 5.01 1.97 17.73
N PRO A 124 4.01 2.86 17.54
CA PRO A 124 2.65 2.61 18.00
C PRO A 124 1.90 1.63 17.07
N PRO A 125 0.82 0.98 17.57
CA PRO A 125 -0.03 0.14 16.74
C PRO A 125 -0.97 0.99 15.87
N TYR A 126 -0.97 0.74 14.57
CA TYR A 126 -1.85 1.43 13.60
C TYR A 126 -3.08 0.62 13.18
N GLY A 127 -3.22 -0.64 13.61
CA GLY A 127 -4.29 -1.54 13.15
C GLY A 127 -5.71 -1.11 13.49
N LYS A 128 -5.90 -0.12 14.41
CA LYS A 128 -7.21 0.50 14.67
C LYS A 128 -7.46 1.76 13.85
N MET A 129 -6.43 2.31 13.20
CA MET A 129 -6.48 3.56 12.45
C MET A 129 -6.37 3.33 10.94
N LEU A 130 -5.64 2.30 10.55
CA LEU A 130 -5.40 1.93 9.16
C LEU A 130 -6.02 0.56 8.88
N SER A 131 -6.69 0.45 7.75
CA SER A 131 -7.15 -0.83 7.21
C SER A 131 -5.96 -1.70 6.77
N THR A 132 -6.20 -2.99 6.61
CA THR A 132 -5.19 -3.92 6.08
C THR A 132 -4.67 -3.49 4.71
N GLU A 133 -5.53 -2.93 3.86
CA GLU A 133 -5.14 -2.47 2.52
C GLU A 133 -4.27 -1.21 2.57
N GLU A 134 -4.57 -0.27 3.47
CA GLU A 134 -3.74 0.91 3.70
C GLU A 134 -2.35 0.53 4.24
N ILE A 135 -2.28 -0.45 5.16
CA ILE A 135 -0.99 -0.97 5.66
C ILE A 135 -0.20 -1.63 4.52
N ARG A 136 -0.84 -2.42 3.65
CA ARG A 136 -0.20 -2.98 2.45
C ARG A 136 0.31 -1.90 1.50
N SER A 137 -0.42 -0.79 1.39
CA SER A 137 0.00 0.34 0.57
C SER A 137 1.26 1.01 1.13
N VAL A 138 1.37 1.18 2.45
CA VAL A 138 2.60 1.67 3.10
C VAL A 138 3.77 0.73 2.82
N ILE A 139 3.58 -0.59 2.94
CA ILE A 139 4.62 -1.58 2.63
C ILE A 139 5.04 -1.48 1.16
N ALA A 140 4.07 -1.37 0.24
CA ALA A 140 4.36 -1.23 -1.18
C ALA A 140 5.16 0.06 -1.49
N PHE A 141 4.87 1.16 -0.81
CA PHE A 141 5.66 2.39 -0.90
C PHE A 141 7.09 2.20 -0.37
N THR A 142 7.25 1.59 0.81
CA THR A 142 8.55 1.26 1.39
C THR A 142 9.41 0.44 0.42
N ARG A 143 8.82 -0.56 -0.24
CA ARG A 143 9.52 -1.37 -1.25
C ARG A 143 9.91 -0.58 -2.49
N ALA A 144 9.10 0.41 -2.88
CA ALA A 144 9.38 1.25 -4.05
C ALA A 144 10.57 2.19 -3.83
N VAL A 145 10.71 2.75 -2.62
CA VAL A 145 11.78 3.70 -2.30
C VAL A 145 13.04 3.05 -1.74
N ALA A 146 13.05 1.73 -1.55
CA ALA A 146 14.14 0.98 -0.94
C ALA A 146 15.46 1.14 -1.72
N GLN A 147 16.54 1.42 -0.98
CA GLN A 147 17.91 1.45 -1.50
C GLN A 147 18.82 0.58 -0.60
N PRO A 148 19.40 -0.49 -1.12
CA PRO A 148 19.27 -1.01 -2.49
C PRO A 148 17.84 -1.45 -2.83
N PRO A 149 17.48 -1.51 -4.13
CA PRO A 149 16.11 -1.82 -4.56
C PRO A 149 15.61 -3.16 -4.04
N TYR A 150 14.32 -3.21 -3.69
CA TYR A 150 13.66 -4.44 -3.25
C TYR A 150 13.55 -5.45 -4.39
N GLN A 151 13.92 -6.68 -4.12
CA GLN A 151 13.80 -7.81 -5.03
C GLN A 151 12.83 -8.83 -4.41
N PRO A 152 11.62 -9.02 -4.99
CA PRO A 152 10.69 -10.03 -4.49
C PRO A 152 11.31 -11.42 -4.53
N PRO A 153 11.06 -12.27 -3.51
CA PRO A 153 11.52 -13.65 -3.52
C PRO A 153 11.11 -14.39 -4.79
N GLY A 154 12.02 -15.12 -5.39
CA GLY A 154 11.78 -15.94 -6.60
C GLY A 154 11.86 -15.21 -7.95
N ARG A 155 12.18 -13.91 -7.97
CA ARG A 155 12.42 -13.18 -9.24
C ARG A 155 13.93 -12.94 -9.43
N PRO A 156 14.55 -13.45 -10.52
CA PRO A 156 15.98 -13.25 -10.76
C PRO A 156 16.30 -11.76 -11.00
N ALA A 157 17.44 -11.32 -10.48
CA ALA A 157 17.91 -9.92 -10.53
C ALA A 157 18.04 -9.35 -11.96
N SER A 158 18.20 -10.21 -12.98
CA SER A 158 18.35 -9.81 -14.38
C SER A 158 17.16 -9.07 -15.00
N GLN A 159 15.99 -9.06 -14.35
CA GLN A 159 14.80 -8.36 -14.85
C GLN A 159 14.70 -6.88 -14.41
N TYR A 160 15.63 -6.42 -13.56
CA TYR A 160 15.69 -5.04 -13.07
C TYR A 160 16.79 -4.19 -13.73
N SER A 161 17.51 -4.73 -14.73
CA SER A 161 18.44 -3.92 -15.52
C SER A 161 17.63 -2.89 -16.29
N ALA A 162 17.88 -1.64 -15.98
CA ALA A 162 17.20 -0.47 -16.53
C ALA A 162 17.02 -0.52 -18.06
N LYS A 163 15.81 -0.18 -18.48
CA LYS A 163 15.61 0.42 -19.79
C LYS A 163 15.87 1.92 -19.70
#